data_12c26f2d4521475de07962d6ca1a774f
#
_entry.id   12c26f2d4521475de07962d6ca1a774f
#
_cell.length_a   1.000
_cell.length_b   1.000
_cell.length_c   1.000
_cell.angle_alpha   90.00
_cell.angle_beta   90.00
_cell.angle_gamma   90.00
#
_symmetry.space_group_name_H-M   'P 1'
#
loop_
_entity.id
_entity.type
_entity.pdbx_description
1 polymer ?
#
loop_
_entity_poly.entity_id
_entity_poly.type
_entity_poly.pdbx_seq_one_letter_code
_entity_poly.pdbx_strand_id
1 'polypeptide(L)'
;MKLRVRFLQLPILFDADRLAQEVAAIPESAWRGHPKGFPGNDALTLITNDGDPNSDARGGAMAPTPHLLACPYLMQVLETLGGTWGRSRLMRLSGDSEVTPHVDTDYYWRDHMRVHVPIVTQPTVRFICGDEEVNMKAGECWVFDTWTLHSVHNDATRSRIHLVADTVGGGELLSLMEQGRSPRDTKPGWAPKLSPPRPGPPPTLAYESRNLPDVMTPWEMRDHLGFLLSEVPPGNPRVPPIAQALNRLRANWHALWARSGDDVTARPEYAALLEQTKKATIGLGANDVPMRNGMALGASLNALIFASALGGGAGGMDADDRASPAGPAKATAPTTPPANRAARDPVFDRPTFIVSSPRSGSTLLFETLSKAPGLATIGSESHALMEAIPGVSPAARNWDSNRMTAAEATPAIVAALRERFRGALRDRTGAAIGANPVRMLEKTPKNALRIPFLAAAFPEARFIYLHRDPQPTLASMMEAWSSGGFRTYPQLPGWTGPDWSLLLIPGWRELIDAPLNRIVATQWATTTRILLDDLAALPSDRWRSIRYEAFIAAPQPEISRLCQAMDLGWDAQLGASLPMARHTVSAPNPDKWRASAAAIEAVRPVWAAEQDRALALVG
;
A
#
# COMPACT_ATOMS: atom_id res chain seq x y z
N MET A 1 7.05 0.31 -18.18
CA MET A 1 7.38 -0.37 -19.48
C MET A 1 7.35 -1.87 -19.30
N LYS A 2 6.90 -2.62 -20.30
CA LYS A 2 6.93 -4.10 -20.28
C LYS A 2 8.27 -4.60 -20.82
N LEU A 3 8.94 -5.47 -20.04
CA LEU A 3 10.17 -6.16 -20.46
C LEU A 3 9.88 -7.60 -20.90
N ARG A 4 10.86 -8.22 -21.55
CA ARG A 4 10.81 -9.65 -21.94
C ARG A 4 11.11 -10.59 -20.77
N VAL A 5 11.77 -10.09 -19.73
CA VAL A 5 12.15 -10.79 -18.50
C VAL A 5 11.62 -10.02 -17.30
N ARG A 6 11.39 -10.70 -16.17
CA ARG A 6 10.91 -10.06 -14.94
C ARG A 6 11.93 -9.09 -14.36
N PHE A 7 13.18 -9.53 -14.29
CA PHE A 7 14.31 -8.75 -13.80
C PHE A 7 15.48 -8.83 -14.78
N LEU A 8 16.15 -7.71 -14.94
CA LEU A 8 17.37 -7.60 -15.74
C LEU A 8 18.45 -6.91 -14.91
N GLN A 9 19.52 -7.63 -14.57
CA GLN A 9 20.72 -7.08 -13.94
C GLN A 9 21.64 -6.53 -15.02
N LEU A 10 22.03 -5.26 -14.91
CA LEU A 10 22.96 -4.63 -15.85
C LEU A 10 24.41 -4.97 -15.49
N PRO A 11 25.34 -5.02 -16.47
CA PRO A 11 26.74 -5.44 -16.26
C PRO A 11 27.60 -4.33 -15.63
N ILE A 12 27.04 -3.56 -14.71
CA ILE A 12 27.68 -2.45 -14.03
C ILE A 12 27.46 -2.51 -12.52
N LEU A 13 28.49 -2.11 -11.79
CA LEU A 13 28.48 -2.01 -10.33
C LEU A 13 28.97 -0.62 -9.92
N PHE A 14 28.34 -0.02 -8.93
CA PHE A 14 28.71 1.27 -8.36
C PHE A 14 29.26 1.12 -6.93
N ASP A 15 30.05 2.09 -6.49
CA ASP A 15 30.58 2.15 -5.12
C ASP A 15 29.43 2.54 -4.15
N ALA A 16 28.82 1.52 -3.55
CA ALA A 16 27.67 1.69 -2.65
C ALA A 16 28.03 2.48 -1.38
N ASP A 17 29.25 2.32 -0.86
CA ASP A 17 29.68 3.02 0.35
C ASP A 17 29.82 4.52 0.08
N ARG A 18 30.34 4.88 -1.07
CA ARG A 18 30.43 6.27 -1.51
C ARG A 18 29.04 6.89 -1.72
N LEU A 19 28.13 6.16 -2.37
CA LEU A 19 26.75 6.60 -2.53
C LEU A 19 26.05 6.76 -1.17
N ALA A 20 26.25 5.82 -0.25
CA ALA A 20 25.67 5.89 1.09
C ALA A 20 26.19 7.12 1.88
N GLN A 21 27.47 7.48 1.73
CA GLN A 21 28.04 8.69 2.32
C GLN A 21 27.39 9.98 1.78
N GLU A 22 27.17 10.08 0.45
CA GLU A 22 26.50 11.24 -0.14
C GLU A 22 25.06 11.35 0.34
N VAL A 23 24.33 10.24 0.36
CA VAL A 23 22.94 10.19 0.83
C VAL A 23 22.82 10.52 2.33
N ALA A 24 23.75 10.04 3.15
CA ALA A 24 23.76 10.32 4.59
C ALA A 24 24.07 11.80 4.92
N ALA A 25 24.70 12.54 3.99
CA ALA A 25 24.95 13.97 4.15
C ALA A 25 23.70 14.84 3.89
N ILE A 26 22.65 14.28 3.29
CA ILE A 26 21.39 15.00 3.04
C ILE A 26 20.59 15.05 4.35
N PRO A 27 20.09 16.24 4.76
CA PRO A 27 19.37 16.39 6.01
C PRO A 27 18.06 15.57 6.02
N GLU A 28 17.70 15.02 7.19
CA GLU A 28 16.49 14.21 7.36
C GLU A 28 15.20 14.97 6.95
N SER A 29 15.19 16.30 7.13
CA SER A 29 14.06 17.15 6.72
C SER A 29 13.80 17.19 5.21
N ALA A 30 14.73 16.73 4.38
CA ALA A 30 14.57 16.62 2.93
C ALA A 30 13.78 15.37 2.51
N TRP A 31 13.69 14.37 3.39
CA TRP A 31 12.91 13.16 3.15
C TRP A 31 11.41 13.44 3.39
N ARG A 32 10.60 13.06 2.44
CA ARG A 32 9.16 13.25 2.45
C ARG A 32 8.48 11.90 2.55
N GLY A 33 7.52 11.76 3.45
CA GLY A 33 6.67 10.56 3.49
C GLY A 33 5.97 10.37 2.14
N HIS A 34 5.68 9.12 1.81
CA HIS A 34 4.94 8.80 0.58
C HIS A 34 3.62 9.58 0.53
N PRO A 35 3.24 10.22 -0.60
CA PRO A 35 2.07 11.11 -0.70
C PRO A 35 0.76 10.50 -0.20
N LYS A 36 0.64 9.17 -0.21
CA LYS A 36 -0.52 8.43 0.31
C LYS A 36 -0.36 7.92 1.74
N GLY A 37 0.69 8.33 2.42
CA GLY A 37 0.90 7.94 3.80
C GLY A 37 1.19 6.45 3.99
N PHE A 38 1.82 5.77 3.00
CA PHE A 38 2.36 4.44 3.21
C PHE A 38 3.49 4.54 4.25
N PRO A 39 3.27 4.03 5.48
CA PRO A 39 4.23 4.18 6.56
C PRO A 39 5.54 3.49 6.20
N GLY A 40 6.64 4.15 6.53
CA GLY A 40 7.97 3.61 6.27
C GLY A 40 8.41 3.67 4.81
N ASN A 41 7.62 4.26 3.92
CA ASN A 41 7.99 4.50 2.54
C ASN A 41 8.19 6.00 2.35
N ASP A 42 9.45 6.45 2.32
CA ASP A 42 9.82 7.85 2.15
C ASP A 42 10.52 8.05 0.82
N ALA A 43 10.37 9.23 0.26
CA ALA A 43 11.04 9.64 -0.96
C ALA A 43 11.84 10.92 -0.76
N LEU A 44 12.96 11.02 -1.44
CA LEU A 44 13.72 12.25 -1.61
C LEU A 44 13.86 12.51 -3.10
N THR A 45 13.37 13.63 -3.56
CA THR A 45 13.34 13.99 -4.98
C THR A 45 14.71 14.43 -5.49
N LEU A 46 15.12 13.88 -6.64
CA LEU A 46 16.41 14.15 -7.28
C LEU A 46 16.25 14.87 -8.61
N ILE A 47 15.29 14.44 -9.43
CA ILE A 47 14.93 15.07 -10.70
C ILE A 47 13.42 15.24 -10.68
N THR A 48 12.96 16.45 -10.91
CA THR A 48 11.55 16.84 -10.86
C THR A 48 11.22 17.84 -11.94
N ASN A 49 9.94 18.15 -12.10
CA ASN A 49 9.53 19.26 -12.94
C ASN A 49 10.17 20.57 -12.43
N ASP A 50 10.88 21.25 -13.32
CA ASP A 50 11.60 22.51 -13.07
C ASP A 50 12.62 22.47 -11.90
N GLY A 51 13.00 21.26 -11.43
CA GLY A 51 13.95 21.09 -10.31
C GLY A 51 13.37 21.46 -8.94
N ASP A 52 12.07 21.67 -8.82
CA ASP A 52 11.42 21.93 -7.52
C ASP A 52 11.43 20.68 -6.64
N PRO A 53 12.13 20.65 -5.50
CA PRO A 53 12.19 19.48 -4.63
C PRO A 53 10.84 19.09 -4.01
N ASN A 54 9.83 19.96 -4.10
CA ASN A 54 8.48 19.70 -3.61
C ASN A 54 7.51 19.17 -4.69
N SER A 55 7.94 19.15 -5.95
CA SER A 55 7.10 18.69 -7.06
C SER A 55 7.06 17.17 -7.12
N ASP A 56 5.85 16.60 -7.17
CA ASP A 56 5.58 15.21 -7.49
C ASP A 56 5.03 15.03 -8.92
N ALA A 57 4.99 16.13 -9.69
CA ALA A 57 4.51 16.12 -11.07
C ALA A 57 5.38 15.22 -11.97
N ARG A 58 4.72 14.44 -12.84
CA ARG A 58 5.39 13.57 -13.82
C ARG A 58 5.52 14.20 -15.18
N GLY A 59 4.72 15.24 -15.46
CA GLY A 59 4.74 16.00 -16.71
C GLY A 59 5.53 17.29 -16.59
N GLY A 60 6.10 17.75 -17.69
CA GLY A 60 6.82 19.01 -17.82
C GLY A 60 8.32 18.84 -18.05
N ALA A 61 9.03 19.97 -18.06
CA ALA A 61 10.49 19.97 -18.23
C ALA A 61 11.18 19.48 -16.96
N MET A 62 11.95 18.42 -17.06
CA MET A 62 12.65 17.83 -15.94
C MET A 62 14.00 18.55 -15.70
N ALA A 63 14.34 18.77 -14.43
CA ALA A 63 15.59 19.40 -14.01
C ALA A 63 16.07 18.79 -12.68
N PRO A 64 17.38 18.89 -12.40
CA PRO A 64 17.94 18.40 -11.14
C PRO A 64 17.50 19.27 -9.97
N THR A 65 17.17 18.64 -8.86
CA THR A 65 16.94 19.33 -7.59
C THR A 65 18.28 19.73 -6.93
N PRO A 66 18.28 20.65 -5.96
CA PRO A 66 19.46 20.93 -5.15
C PRO A 66 20.04 19.68 -4.46
N HIS A 67 19.19 18.70 -4.15
CA HIS A 67 19.62 17.44 -3.52
C HIS A 67 20.51 16.61 -4.46
N LEU A 68 20.13 16.48 -5.73
CA LEU A 68 20.96 15.78 -6.72
C LEU A 68 22.27 16.52 -6.96
N LEU A 69 22.23 17.85 -7.10
CA LEU A 69 23.42 18.68 -7.32
C LEU A 69 24.43 18.60 -6.16
N ALA A 70 23.98 18.28 -4.95
CA ALA A 70 24.83 18.04 -3.78
C ALA A 70 25.48 16.63 -3.77
N CYS A 71 25.12 15.74 -4.71
CA CYS A 71 25.58 14.36 -4.77
C CYS A 71 26.35 14.09 -6.07
N PRO A 72 27.61 14.49 -6.17
CA PRO A 72 28.38 14.43 -7.43
C PRO A 72 28.59 13.00 -7.94
N TYR A 73 28.74 12.01 -7.07
CA TYR A 73 28.87 10.63 -7.53
C TYR A 73 27.53 10.05 -7.99
N LEU A 74 26.44 10.40 -7.36
CA LEU A 74 25.09 10.03 -7.81
C LEU A 74 24.82 10.61 -9.22
N MET A 75 25.27 11.83 -9.51
CA MET A 75 25.24 12.39 -10.87
C MET A 75 26.08 11.58 -11.86
N GLN A 76 27.29 11.13 -11.46
CA GLN A 76 28.12 10.27 -12.31
C GLN A 76 27.49 8.89 -12.56
N VAL A 77 26.72 8.36 -11.60
CA VAL A 77 25.94 7.12 -11.81
C VAL A 77 24.94 7.32 -12.95
N LEU A 78 24.16 8.40 -12.92
CA LEU A 78 23.18 8.70 -13.97
C LEU A 78 23.85 8.98 -15.33
N GLU A 79 24.99 9.70 -15.34
CA GLU A 79 25.78 9.92 -16.54
C GLU A 79 26.27 8.60 -17.14
N THR A 80 26.84 7.72 -16.32
CA THR A 80 27.39 6.43 -16.76
C THR A 80 26.30 5.52 -17.35
N LEU A 81 25.09 5.61 -16.85
CA LEU A 81 23.93 4.89 -17.37
C LEU A 81 23.41 5.50 -18.69
N GLY A 82 23.68 6.78 -18.97
CA GLY A 82 23.43 7.42 -20.26
C GLY A 82 21.97 7.48 -20.68
N GLY A 83 21.06 7.63 -19.73
CA GLY A 83 19.63 7.80 -19.97
C GLY A 83 19.22 9.26 -20.22
N THR A 84 18.08 9.46 -20.88
CA THR A 84 17.33 10.72 -20.80
C THR A 84 16.41 10.64 -19.59
N TRP A 85 16.72 11.45 -18.56
CA TRP A 85 16.16 11.25 -17.23
C TRP A 85 14.86 12.00 -17.02
N GLY A 86 13.85 11.26 -16.60
CA GLY A 86 12.59 11.75 -16.08
C GLY A 86 12.63 11.90 -14.55
N ARG A 87 11.47 11.83 -13.92
CA ARG A 87 11.35 11.91 -12.47
C ARG A 87 12.22 10.86 -11.78
N SER A 88 13.13 11.31 -10.92
CA SER A 88 14.04 10.41 -10.21
C SER A 88 14.08 10.72 -8.73
N ARG A 89 14.21 9.68 -7.89
CA ARG A 89 14.11 9.80 -6.43
C ARG A 89 15.05 8.82 -5.74
N LEU A 90 15.45 9.15 -4.51
CA LEU A 90 15.83 8.13 -3.55
C LEU A 90 14.55 7.63 -2.87
N MET A 91 14.37 6.32 -2.85
CA MET A 91 13.24 5.66 -2.19
C MET A 91 13.77 4.93 -0.96
N ARG A 92 13.29 5.34 0.21
CA ARG A 92 13.63 4.72 1.49
C ARG A 92 12.45 3.87 1.96
N LEU A 93 12.70 2.59 2.18
CA LEU A 93 11.74 1.67 2.79
C LEU A 93 12.27 1.28 4.16
N SER A 94 11.55 1.67 5.20
CA SER A 94 11.91 1.39 6.59
C SER A 94 11.98 -0.10 6.88
N GLY A 95 12.62 -0.48 7.97
CA GLY A 95 12.61 -1.86 8.43
C GLY A 95 11.20 -2.37 8.69
N ASP A 96 10.98 -3.66 8.46
CA ASP A 96 9.68 -4.34 8.59
C ASP A 96 8.54 -3.66 7.78
N SER A 97 8.87 -3.06 6.63
CA SER A 97 7.91 -2.37 5.75
C SER A 97 7.86 -2.99 4.37
N GLU A 98 6.76 -2.75 3.67
CA GLU A 98 6.57 -3.26 2.32
C GLU A 98 6.02 -2.20 1.36
N VAL A 99 6.31 -2.36 0.10
CA VAL A 99 5.55 -1.80 -1.02
C VAL A 99 4.56 -2.87 -1.44
N THR A 100 3.27 -2.62 -1.26
CA THR A 100 2.21 -3.60 -1.55
C THR A 100 2.18 -3.99 -3.02
N PRO A 101 1.71 -5.21 -3.38
CA PRO A 101 1.61 -5.65 -4.77
C PRO A 101 0.79 -4.68 -5.63
N HIS A 102 1.38 -4.20 -6.73
CA HIS A 102 0.78 -3.27 -7.68
C HIS A 102 1.35 -3.45 -9.09
N VAL A 103 0.75 -2.77 -10.05
CA VAL A 103 1.17 -2.74 -11.46
C VAL A 103 1.21 -1.27 -11.90
N ASP A 104 2.29 -0.86 -12.53
CA ASP A 104 2.44 0.47 -13.11
C ASP A 104 1.69 0.56 -14.45
N THR A 105 0.48 1.14 -14.48
CA THR A 105 -0.44 1.03 -15.63
C THR A 105 -0.84 2.34 -16.28
N ASP A 106 -0.32 3.48 -15.90
CA ASP A 106 -0.69 4.73 -16.56
C ASP A 106 0.17 5.06 -17.81
N TYR A 107 -0.19 6.14 -18.49
CA TYR A 107 0.47 6.61 -19.70
C TYR A 107 1.99 6.78 -19.51
N TYR A 108 2.44 7.39 -18.42
CA TYR A 108 3.85 7.63 -18.12
C TYR A 108 4.65 6.30 -18.12
N TRP A 109 4.14 5.26 -17.46
CA TRP A 109 4.81 3.97 -17.34
C TRP A 109 4.83 3.14 -18.62
N ARG A 110 4.06 3.52 -19.63
CA ARG A 110 4.08 2.80 -20.89
C ARG A 110 5.44 2.93 -21.59
N ASP A 111 6.03 4.11 -21.55
CA ASP A 111 7.27 4.42 -22.27
C ASP A 111 8.49 4.59 -21.33
N HIS A 112 8.27 4.77 -20.02
CA HIS A 112 9.34 4.91 -19.05
C HIS A 112 9.78 3.56 -18.48
N MET A 113 11.09 3.39 -18.36
CA MET A 113 11.75 2.36 -17.58
C MET A 113 12.11 2.91 -16.21
N ARG A 114 12.13 2.04 -15.21
CA ARG A 114 12.57 2.35 -13.86
C ARG A 114 13.90 1.65 -13.59
N VAL A 115 14.97 2.41 -13.46
CA VAL A 115 16.30 1.93 -13.11
C VAL A 115 16.45 1.97 -11.59
N HIS A 116 16.90 0.87 -11.00
CA HIS A 116 17.18 0.74 -9.57
C HIS A 116 18.68 0.57 -9.32
N VAL A 117 19.24 1.41 -8.44
CA VAL A 117 20.55 1.18 -7.87
C VAL A 117 20.41 1.14 -6.36
N PRO A 118 20.50 -0.05 -5.73
CA PRO A 118 20.48 -0.18 -4.28
C PRO A 118 21.70 0.52 -3.68
N ILE A 119 21.48 1.40 -2.70
CA ILE A 119 22.53 2.14 -1.99
C ILE A 119 22.73 1.52 -0.61
N VAL A 120 21.62 1.38 0.14
CA VAL A 120 21.58 0.69 1.42
C VAL A 120 20.58 -0.44 1.30
N THR A 121 21.00 -1.67 1.53
CA THR A 121 20.14 -2.85 1.47
C THR A 121 20.64 -3.95 2.40
N GLN A 122 19.82 -4.98 2.63
CA GLN A 122 20.17 -6.14 3.43
C GLN A 122 19.80 -7.43 2.69
N PRO A 123 20.41 -8.58 3.02
CA PRO A 123 20.11 -9.85 2.36
C PRO A 123 18.65 -10.30 2.45
N THR A 124 17.91 -9.79 3.43
CA THR A 124 16.49 -10.09 3.67
C THR A 124 15.53 -9.20 2.87
N VAL A 125 16.02 -8.17 2.16
CA VAL A 125 15.18 -7.36 1.28
C VAL A 125 14.82 -8.18 0.05
N ARG A 126 13.52 -8.37 -0.17
CA ARG A 126 12.99 -9.16 -1.29
C ARG A 126 12.24 -8.26 -2.25
N PHE A 127 12.61 -8.33 -3.50
CA PHE A 127 11.92 -7.68 -4.62
C PHE A 127 11.21 -8.76 -5.43
N ILE A 128 9.89 -8.71 -5.50
CA ILE A 128 9.05 -9.73 -6.14
C ILE A 128 8.43 -9.12 -7.40
N CYS A 129 8.53 -9.83 -8.53
CA CYS A 129 7.89 -9.45 -9.80
C CYS A 129 7.31 -10.70 -10.46
N GLY A 130 5.99 -10.83 -10.47
CA GLY A 130 5.30 -12.03 -10.93
C GLY A 130 5.68 -13.25 -10.10
N ASP A 131 6.32 -14.22 -10.75
CA ASP A 131 6.78 -15.49 -10.17
C ASP A 131 8.28 -15.50 -9.81
N GLU A 132 8.95 -14.37 -9.90
CA GLU A 132 10.38 -14.22 -9.59
C GLU A 132 10.61 -13.33 -8.37
N GLU A 133 11.61 -13.71 -7.58
CA GLU A 133 12.06 -12.95 -6.42
C GLU A 133 13.58 -12.74 -6.51
N VAL A 134 14.04 -11.52 -6.21
CA VAL A 134 15.46 -11.18 -6.16
C VAL A 134 15.80 -10.35 -4.93
N ASN A 135 17.03 -10.50 -4.42
CA ASN A 135 17.67 -9.54 -3.57
C ASN A 135 18.65 -8.71 -4.41
N MET A 136 18.37 -7.43 -4.57
CA MET A 136 19.24 -6.49 -5.28
C MET A 136 20.33 -6.02 -4.32
N LYS A 137 21.60 -6.43 -4.54
CA LYS A 137 22.72 -6.08 -3.66
C LYS A 137 23.16 -4.63 -3.85
N ALA A 138 23.76 -4.06 -2.80
CA ALA A 138 24.26 -2.69 -2.83
C ALA A 138 25.25 -2.45 -3.98
N GLY A 139 25.08 -1.35 -4.70
CA GLY A 139 25.87 -0.97 -5.87
C GLY A 139 25.47 -1.65 -7.19
N GLU A 140 24.67 -2.71 -7.18
CA GLU A 140 24.17 -3.32 -8.42
C GLU A 140 23.21 -2.38 -9.15
N CYS A 141 23.01 -2.62 -10.45
CA CYS A 141 22.07 -1.87 -11.27
C CYS A 141 21.05 -2.82 -11.89
N TRP A 142 19.77 -2.49 -11.74
CA TRP A 142 18.66 -3.34 -12.14
C TRP A 142 17.57 -2.56 -12.89
N VAL A 143 16.93 -3.25 -13.83
CA VAL A 143 15.65 -2.84 -14.44
C VAL A 143 14.68 -4.01 -14.29
N PHE A 144 13.40 -3.76 -14.09
CA PHE A 144 12.40 -4.82 -13.97
C PHE A 144 11.11 -4.49 -14.74
N ASP A 145 10.28 -5.50 -14.98
CA ASP A 145 9.02 -5.39 -15.71
C ASP A 145 7.92 -4.77 -14.82
N THR A 146 7.79 -3.45 -14.88
CA THR A 146 6.78 -2.71 -14.09
C THR A 146 5.33 -2.96 -14.55
N TRP A 147 5.12 -3.55 -15.73
CA TRP A 147 3.81 -3.99 -16.23
C TRP A 147 3.31 -5.29 -15.58
N THR A 148 4.18 -6.01 -14.90
CA THR A 148 3.85 -7.20 -14.12
C THR A 148 3.61 -6.83 -12.66
N LEU A 149 2.69 -7.55 -11.98
CA LEU A 149 2.43 -7.37 -10.55
C LEU A 149 3.73 -7.51 -9.77
N HIS A 150 4.09 -6.48 -8.99
CA HIS A 150 5.35 -6.46 -8.24
C HIS A 150 5.16 -5.84 -6.84
N SER A 151 6.06 -6.22 -5.95
CA SER A 151 6.10 -5.76 -4.55
C SER A 151 7.52 -5.77 -4.01
N VAL A 152 7.74 -5.05 -2.91
CA VAL A 152 9.03 -5.06 -2.21
C VAL A 152 8.78 -5.28 -0.72
N HIS A 153 9.56 -6.16 -0.12
CA HIS A 153 9.52 -6.42 1.32
C HIS A 153 10.88 -6.14 1.93
N ASN A 154 10.92 -5.35 2.98
CA ASN A 154 12.10 -5.14 3.80
C ASN A 154 11.89 -5.82 5.14
N ASP A 155 12.22 -7.11 5.22
CA ASP A 155 12.08 -7.93 6.43
C ASP A 155 13.20 -7.68 7.46
N ALA A 156 14.09 -6.70 7.20
CA ALA A 156 15.15 -6.31 8.12
C ALA A 156 14.69 -5.16 9.04
N THR A 157 15.43 -4.95 10.12
CA THR A 157 15.20 -3.82 11.04
C THR A 157 15.75 -2.50 10.53
N ARG A 158 16.63 -2.52 9.54
CA ARG A 158 17.25 -1.33 8.94
C ARG A 158 16.49 -0.88 7.71
N SER A 159 16.46 0.43 7.49
CA SER A 159 15.93 0.99 6.24
C SER A 159 16.75 0.55 5.03
N ARG A 160 16.07 0.30 3.95
CA ARG A 160 16.65 0.13 2.62
C ARG A 160 16.54 1.44 1.86
N ILE A 161 17.59 1.85 1.11
CA ILE A 161 17.58 3.04 0.25
C ILE A 161 18.03 2.64 -1.15
N HIS A 162 17.19 2.92 -2.15
CA HIS A 162 17.53 2.76 -3.56
C HIS A 162 17.45 4.11 -4.28
N LEU A 163 18.38 4.36 -5.20
CA LEU A 163 18.14 5.26 -6.32
C LEU A 163 17.08 4.59 -7.21
N VAL A 164 16.02 5.32 -7.50
CA VAL A 164 14.95 4.93 -8.41
C VAL A 164 14.83 6.03 -9.46
N ALA A 165 15.34 5.78 -10.65
CA ALA A 165 15.43 6.75 -11.73
C ALA A 165 14.55 6.32 -12.90
N ASP A 166 13.61 7.18 -13.28
CA ASP A 166 12.74 6.95 -14.42
C ASP A 166 13.38 7.53 -15.69
N THR A 167 13.29 6.81 -16.82
CA THR A 167 13.89 7.23 -18.09
C THR A 167 13.16 6.63 -19.29
N VAL A 168 13.12 7.38 -20.40
CA VAL A 168 12.67 6.86 -21.70
C VAL A 168 13.78 6.10 -22.43
N GLY A 169 14.97 5.94 -21.81
CA GLY A 169 16.11 5.25 -22.38
C GLY A 169 17.22 6.18 -22.84
N GLY A 170 18.13 5.62 -23.61
CA GLY A 170 19.32 6.25 -24.19
C GLY A 170 20.21 5.18 -24.78
N GLY A 171 21.08 5.52 -25.70
CA GLY A 171 21.92 4.55 -26.43
C GLY A 171 22.79 3.72 -25.49
N GLU A 172 23.44 4.34 -24.52
CA GLU A 172 24.31 3.67 -23.55
C GLU A 172 23.51 2.73 -22.66
N LEU A 173 22.36 3.19 -22.13
CA LEU A 173 21.50 2.37 -21.27
C LEU A 173 20.98 1.14 -22.03
N LEU A 174 20.55 1.29 -23.28
CA LEU A 174 20.10 0.17 -24.12
C LEU A 174 21.24 -0.83 -24.36
N SER A 175 22.47 -0.35 -24.63
CA SER A 175 23.64 -1.21 -24.75
C SER A 175 23.96 -1.98 -23.47
N LEU A 176 23.82 -1.36 -22.31
CA LEU A 176 23.95 -2.04 -21.02
C LEU A 176 22.85 -3.10 -20.81
N MET A 177 21.62 -2.79 -21.21
CA MET A 177 20.49 -3.74 -21.12
C MET A 177 20.69 -4.96 -22.00
N GLU A 178 21.20 -4.80 -23.23
CA GLU A 178 21.52 -5.92 -24.14
C GLU A 178 22.57 -6.86 -23.56
N GLN A 179 23.54 -6.32 -22.82
CA GLN A 179 24.58 -7.07 -22.12
C GLN A 179 24.15 -7.62 -20.78
N GLY A 180 23.00 -7.20 -20.28
CA GLY A 180 22.42 -7.62 -19.02
C GLY A 180 22.11 -9.12 -18.95
N ARG A 181 21.75 -9.59 -17.76
CA ARG A 181 21.29 -10.96 -17.55
C ARG A 181 20.00 -10.99 -16.70
N SER A 182 19.12 -11.95 -16.98
CA SER A 182 18.07 -12.35 -16.06
C SER A 182 18.67 -13.18 -14.90
N PRO A 183 18.10 -13.14 -13.67
CA PRO A 183 18.52 -14.01 -12.58
C PRO A 183 18.49 -15.51 -12.93
N ARG A 184 17.62 -15.91 -13.85
CA ARG A 184 17.52 -17.30 -14.34
C ARG A 184 18.59 -17.69 -15.34
N ASP A 185 19.31 -16.72 -15.91
CA ASP A 185 20.34 -16.98 -16.92
C ASP A 185 21.68 -17.33 -16.25
N THR A 186 22.25 -18.45 -16.63
CA THR A 186 23.64 -18.79 -16.33
C THR A 186 24.52 -18.37 -17.49
N LYS A 187 25.13 -17.18 -17.40
CA LYS A 187 26.14 -16.72 -18.37
C LYS A 187 27.54 -16.92 -17.76
N PRO A 188 28.29 -17.97 -18.11
CA PRO A 188 29.64 -18.19 -17.56
C PRO A 188 30.53 -16.96 -17.79
N GLY A 189 31.25 -16.53 -16.74
CA GLY A 189 32.16 -15.38 -16.82
C GLY A 189 31.48 -14.00 -16.81
N TRP A 190 30.14 -13.93 -16.75
CA TRP A 190 29.45 -12.65 -16.60
C TRP A 190 29.62 -12.10 -15.19
N ALA A 191 30.16 -10.91 -15.08
CA ALA A 191 30.24 -10.15 -13.82
C ALA A 191 30.07 -8.67 -14.10
N PRO A 192 29.41 -7.91 -13.22
CA PRO A 192 29.28 -6.48 -13.38
C PRO A 192 30.65 -5.80 -13.17
N LYS A 193 30.92 -4.78 -13.99
CA LYS A 193 32.17 -4.00 -13.94
C LYS A 193 31.97 -2.81 -13.01
N LEU A 194 32.90 -2.64 -12.05
CA LEU A 194 32.88 -1.49 -11.13
C LEU A 194 33.14 -0.18 -11.89
N SER A 195 32.27 0.80 -11.69
CA SER A 195 32.41 2.20 -12.09
C SER A 195 32.67 3.05 -10.83
N PRO A 196 33.94 3.30 -10.44
CA PRO A 196 34.25 4.04 -9.23
C PRO A 196 34.01 5.55 -9.41
N PRO A 197 33.90 6.31 -8.32
CA PRO A 197 33.81 7.78 -8.39
C PRO A 197 35.05 8.36 -9.08
N ARG A 198 34.83 9.37 -9.92
CA ARG A 198 35.85 10.06 -10.68
C ARG A 198 36.02 11.50 -10.14
N PRO A 199 37.27 12.00 -10.00
CA PRO A 199 37.46 13.41 -9.69
C PRO A 199 37.03 14.28 -10.88
N GLY A 200 36.50 15.46 -10.59
CA GLY A 200 36.09 16.41 -11.63
C GLY A 200 34.80 17.16 -11.28
N PRO A 201 34.38 18.10 -12.13
CA PRO A 201 33.10 18.78 -11.94
C PRO A 201 31.92 17.80 -12.13
N PRO A 202 30.75 18.09 -11.54
CA PRO A 202 29.55 17.32 -11.80
C PRO A 202 29.23 17.24 -13.29
N PRO A 203 28.81 16.09 -13.79
CA PRO A 203 28.48 15.93 -15.20
C PRO A 203 27.19 16.66 -15.57
N THR A 204 27.05 16.99 -16.86
CA THR A 204 25.78 17.45 -17.41
C THR A 204 24.95 16.26 -17.85
N LEU A 205 23.73 16.13 -17.33
CA LEU A 205 22.81 15.04 -17.66
C LEU A 205 21.80 15.48 -18.72
N ALA A 206 21.27 14.52 -19.48
CA ALA A 206 20.15 14.73 -20.37
C ALA A 206 18.83 14.55 -19.59
N TYR A 207 17.94 15.52 -19.66
CA TYR A 207 16.65 15.52 -18.99
C TYR A 207 15.49 15.55 -19.99
N GLU A 208 14.35 14.99 -19.63
CA GLU A 208 13.13 15.11 -20.43
C GLU A 208 12.65 16.56 -20.45
N SER A 209 12.35 17.07 -21.62
CA SER A 209 11.73 18.40 -21.81
C SER A 209 10.25 18.32 -22.15
N ARG A 210 9.81 17.19 -22.71
CA ARG A 210 8.41 16.90 -23.06
C ARG A 210 8.16 15.42 -22.83
N ASN A 211 7.29 15.10 -21.91
CA ASN A 211 6.97 13.71 -21.54
C ASN A 211 5.46 13.42 -21.45
N LEU A 212 4.62 14.42 -21.68
CA LEU A 212 3.18 14.29 -21.85
C LEU A 212 2.72 15.20 -23.01
N PRO A 213 2.07 14.65 -24.03
CA PRO A 213 1.50 15.47 -25.11
C PRO A 213 0.27 16.23 -24.64
N ASP A 214 0.07 17.43 -25.17
CA ASP A 214 -1.17 18.21 -24.96
C ASP A 214 -2.39 17.50 -25.55
N VAL A 215 -2.21 16.84 -26.68
CA VAL A 215 -3.15 15.90 -27.29
C VAL A 215 -2.35 14.71 -27.79
N MET A 216 -2.74 13.50 -27.38
CA MET A 216 -2.06 12.25 -27.79
C MET A 216 -2.02 12.13 -29.31
N THR A 217 -0.85 11.87 -29.85
CA THR A 217 -0.69 11.72 -31.31
C THR A 217 -1.42 10.47 -31.82
N PRO A 218 -1.83 10.41 -33.10
CA PRO A 218 -2.42 9.21 -33.69
C PRO A 218 -1.52 7.99 -33.65
N TRP A 219 -0.20 8.19 -33.61
CA TRP A 219 0.77 7.11 -33.50
C TRP A 219 0.75 6.51 -32.09
N GLU A 220 0.82 7.31 -31.05
CA GLU A 220 0.70 6.88 -29.65
C GLU A 220 -0.63 6.19 -29.38
N MET A 221 -1.73 6.81 -29.84
CA MET A 221 -3.08 6.21 -29.72
C MET A 221 -3.10 4.80 -30.33
N ARG A 222 -2.53 4.62 -31.51
CA ARG A 222 -2.45 3.31 -32.19
C ARG A 222 -1.60 2.32 -31.39
N ASP A 223 -0.42 2.75 -30.91
CA ASP A 223 0.51 1.90 -30.20
C ASP A 223 -0.07 1.43 -28.86
N HIS A 224 -0.64 2.35 -28.07
CA HIS A 224 -1.22 2.03 -26.78
C HIS A 224 -2.46 1.12 -26.90
N LEU A 225 -3.36 1.38 -27.87
CA LEU A 225 -4.52 0.53 -28.09
C LEU A 225 -4.09 -0.87 -28.57
N GLY A 226 -3.10 -0.95 -29.48
CA GLY A 226 -2.55 -2.21 -29.95
C GLY A 226 -1.90 -3.01 -28.82
N PHE A 227 -1.11 -2.35 -27.99
CA PHE A 227 -0.50 -2.95 -26.82
C PHE A 227 -1.55 -3.52 -25.84
N LEU A 228 -2.55 -2.73 -25.44
CA LEU A 228 -3.60 -3.17 -24.51
C LEU A 228 -4.35 -4.40 -25.04
N LEU A 229 -4.73 -4.40 -26.32
CA LEU A 229 -5.41 -5.54 -26.93
C LEU A 229 -4.49 -6.79 -27.00
N SER A 230 -3.18 -6.62 -27.21
CA SER A 230 -2.22 -7.74 -27.23
C SER A 230 -2.03 -8.38 -25.83
N GLU A 231 -2.31 -7.64 -24.76
CA GLU A 231 -2.21 -8.10 -23.38
C GLU A 231 -3.46 -8.89 -22.92
N VAL A 232 -4.52 -8.92 -23.70
CA VAL A 232 -5.68 -9.74 -23.40
C VAL A 232 -5.44 -11.19 -23.85
N PRO A 233 -5.68 -12.19 -22.99
CA PRO A 233 -5.64 -13.60 -23.42
C PRO A 233 -6.62 -13.87 -24.57
N PRO A 234 -6.28 -14.75 -25.54
CA PRO A 234 -7.16 -15.06 -26.66
C PRO A 234 -8.44 -15.77 -26.21
N GLY A 235 -9.49 -15.69 -27.02
CA GLY A 235 -10.73 -16.47 -26.83
C GLY A 235 -11.83 -15.77 -26.02
N ASN A 236 -11.63 -14.56 -25.52
CA ASN A 236 -12.69 -13.84 -24.82
C ASN A 236 -13.69 -13.22 -25.82
N PRO A 237 -14.99 -13.60 -25.80
CA PRO A 237 -15.99 -13.18 -26.79
C PRO A 237 -16.33 -11.68 -26.73
N ARG A 238 -15.98 -10.97 -25.64
CA ARG A 238 -16.15 -9.52 -25.50
C ARG A 238 -15.10 -8.71 -26.26
N VAL A 239 -13.95 -9.30 -26.58
CA VAL A 239 -12.83 -8.57 -27.20
C VAL A 239 -13.13 -8.10 -28.62
N PRO A 240 -13.72 -8.87 -29.54
CA PRO A 240 -13.99 -8.39 -30.89
C PRO A 240 -14.84 -7.11 -30.96
N PRO A 241 -15.99 -6.99 -30.28
CA PRO A 241 -16.78 -5.76 -30.31
C PRO A 241 -16.07 -4.58 -29.62
N ILE A 242 -15.30 -4.82 -28.54
CA ILE A 242 -14.46 -3.78 -27.90
C ILE A 242 -13.40 -3.31 -28.88
N ALA A 243 -12.66 -4.21 -29.52
CA ALA A 243 -11.63 -3.89 -30.50
C ALA A 243 -12.22 -3.08 -31.68
N GLN A 244 -13.43 -3.39 -32.12
CA GLN A 244 -14.12 -2.60 -33.15
C GLN A 244 -14.41 -1.17 -32.68
N ALA A 245 -14.88 -0.96 -31.44
CA ALA A 245 -15.10 0.37 -30.87
C ALA A 245 -13.78 1.15 -30.76
N LEU A 246 -12.70 0.53 -30.32
CA LEU A 246 -11.36 1.14 -30.22
C LEU A 246 -10.77 1.47 -31.59
N ASN A 247 -10.97 0.62 -32.59
CA ASN A 247 -10.56 0.93 -33.98
C ASN A 247 -11.31 2.12 -34.56
N ARG A 248 -12.60 2.28 -34.21
CA ARG A 248 -13.38 3.47 -34.59
C ARG A 248 -12.84 4.72 -33.90
N LEU A 249 -12.52 4.66 -32.62
CA LEU A 249 -11.84 5.75 -31.93
C LEU A 249 -10.55 6.15 -32.68
N ARG A 250 -9.69 5.18 -32.96
CA ARG A 250 -8.41 5.41 -33.64
C ARG A 250 -8.59 6.11 -34.99
N ALA A 251 -9.57 5.67 -35.80
CA ALA A 251 -9.83 6.28 -37.10
C ALA A 251 -10.36 7.72 -36.97
N ASN A 252 -11.31 7.95 -36.09
CA ASN A 252 -11.88 9.30 -35.86
C ASN A 252 -10.83 10.23 -35.20
N TRP A 253 -10.00 9.72 -34.30
CA TRP A 253 -8.90 10.47 -33.69
C TRP A 253 -7.90 10.93 -34.73
N HIS A 254 -7.52 10.03 -35.66
CA HIS A 254 -6.61 10.37 -36.77
C HIS A 254 -7.23 11.44 -37.69
N ALA A 255 -8.49 11.30 -38.02
CA ALA A 255 -9.18 12.28 -38.90
C ALA A 255 -9.24 13.67 -38.22
N LEU A 256 -9.53 13.70 -36.92
CA LEU A 256 -9.58 14.95 -36.18
C LEU A 256 -8.16 15.54 -36.01
N TRP A 257 -7.15 14.71 -35.75
CA TRP A 257 -5.74 15.14 -35.69
C TRP A 257 -5.26 15.72 -37.03
N ALA A 258 -5.60 15.10 -38.17
CA ALA A 258 -5.22 15.58 -39.49
C ALA A 258 -5.85 16.96 -39.82
N ARG A 259 -6.98 17.30 -39.18
CA ARG A 259 -7.65 18.60 -39.33
C ARG A 259 -7.12 19.63 -38.34
N SER A 260 -6.89 19.26 -37.09
CA SER A 260 -6.71 20.21 -35.99
C SER A 260 -5.41 20.01 -35.19
N GLY A 261 -4.67 18.90 -35.39
CA GLY A 261 -3.45 18.64 -34.64
C GLY A 261 -3.68 18.67 -33.12
N ASP A 262 -2.81 19.37 -32.42
CA ASP A 262 -2.86 19.61 -30.96
C ASP A 262 -3.51 20.95 -30.58
N ASP A 263 -4.26 21.60 -31.54
CA ASP A 263 -4.95 22.85 -31.28
C ASP A 263 -5.91 22.72 -30.10
N VAL A 264 -5.70 23.56 -29.09
CA VAL A 264 -6.48 23.58 -27.85
C VAL A 264 -7.97 23.87 -28.11
N THR A 265 -8.33 24.55 -29.22
CA THR A 265 -9.72 24.83 -29.59
C THR A 265 -10.46 23.57 -30.01
N ALA A 266 -9.77 22.53 -30.49
CA ALA A 266 -10.35 21.25 -30.88
C ALA A 266 -10.49 20.26 -29.69
N ARG A 267 -10.00 20.60 -28.51
CA ARG A 267 -10.08 19.72 -27.31
C ARG A 267 -11.50 19.23 -27.00
N PRO A 268 -12.56 20.02 -27.09
CA PRO A 268 -13.93 19.52 -26.86
C PRO A 268 -14.33 18.38 -27.80
N GLU A 269 -13.90 18.41 -29.06
CA GLU A 269 -14.20 17.35 -30.03
C GLU A 269 -13.46 16.06 -29.69
N TYR A 270 -12.17 16.17 -29.34
CA TYR A 270 -11.39 15.06 -28.84
C TYR A 270 -11.98 14.44 -27.57
N ALA A 271 -12.39 15.28 -26.61
CA ALA A 271 -13.04 14.84 -25.38
C ALA A 271 -14.36 14.08 -25.65
N ALA A 272 -15.15 14.56 -26.59
CA ALA A 272 -16.38 13.88 -26.99
C ALA A 272 -16.13 12.48 -27.57
N LEU A 273 -15.10 12.32 -28.41
CA LEU A 273 -14.70 11.02 -28.94
C LEU A 273 -14.26 10.05 -27.84
N LEU A 274 -13.47 10.52 -26.86
CA LEU A 274 -13.02 9.72 -25.72
C LEU A 274 -14.22 9.29 -24.86
N GLU A 275 -15.09 10.21 -24.49
CA GLU A 275 -16.24 9.93 -23.64
C GLU A 275 -17.24 8.96 -24.31
N GLN A 276 -17.51 9.16 -25.60
CA GLN A 276 -18.35 8.24 -26.38
C GLN A 276 -17.76 6.82 -26.39
N THR A 277 -16.46 6.71 -26.64
CA THR A 277 -15.79 5.40 -26.72
C THR A 277 -15.70 4.75 -25.33
N LYS A 278 -15.42 5.52 -24.27
CA LYS A 278 -15.40 5.06 -22.89
C LYS A 278 -16.75 4.45 -22.51
N LYS A 279 -17.87 5.14 -22.78
CA LYS A 279 -19.21 4.61 -22.53
C LYS A 279 -19.48 3.32 -23.32
N ALA A 280 -19.10 3.30 -24.62
CA ALA A 280 -19.29 2.13 -25.47
C ALA A 280 -18.49 0.91 -24.94
N THR A 281 -17.20 1.08 -24.60
CA THR A 281 -16.35 -0.01 -24.11
C THR A 281 -16.80 -0.53 -22.75
N ILE A 282 -17.23 0.34 -21.84
CA ILE A 282 -17.85 -0.08 -20.55
C ILE A 282 -19.14 -0.87 -20.81
N GLY A 283 -20.02 -0.38 -21.68
CA GLY A 283 -21.27 -1.09 -22.05
C GLY A 283 -21.02 -2.47 -22.69
N LEU A 284 -19.89 -2.66 -23.36
CA LEU A 284 -19.44 -3.93 -23.93
C LEU A 284 -18.72 -4.83 -22.89
N GLY A 285 -18.62 -4.40 -21.63
CA GLY A 285 -18.05 -5.18 -20.55
C GLY A 285 -16.51 -5.18 -20.50
N ALA A 286 -15.86 -4.09 -20.93
CA ALA A 286 -14.39 -3.97 -20.88
C ALA A 286 -13.81 -4.14 -19.46
N ASN A 287 -14.58 -3.79 -18.42
CA ASN A 287 -14.19 -3.97 -17.03
C ASN A 287 -14.15 -5.44 -16.57
N ASP A 288 -14.79 -6.34 -17.30
CA ASP A 288 -14.84 -7.78 -17.01
C ASP A 288 -13.84 -8.58 -17.88
N VAL A 289 -13.03 -7.90 -18.70
CA VAL A 289 -12.03 -8.54 -19.55
C VAL A 289 -10.68 -8.51 -18.82
N PRO A 290 -10.18 -9.65 -18.30
CA PRO A 290 -8.89 -9.70 -17.64
C PRO A 290 -7.74 -9.63 -18.64
N MET A 291 -6.66 -8.95 -18.27
CA MET A 291 -5.40 -8.91 -19.01
C MET A 291 -4.37 -9.87 -18.36
N ARG A 292 -3.26 -10.14 -19.05
CA ARG A 292 -2.20 -11.05 -18.56
C ARG A 292 -1.55 -10.61 -17.24
N ASN A 293 -1.56 -9.32 -16.95
CA ASN A 293 -1.04 -8.76 -15.68
C ASN A 293 -2.06 -8.75 -14.54
N GLY A 294 -3.25 -9.33 -14.73
CA GLY A 294 -4.32 -9.37 -13.73
C GLY A 294 -5.22 -8.14 -13.69
N MET A 295 -4.89 -7.08 -14.42
CA MET A 295 -5.72 -5.87 -14.52
C MET A 295 -6.91 -6.08 -15.45
N ALA A 296 -7.98 -5.32 -15.24
CA ALA A 296 -9.09 -5.25 -16.19
C ALA A 296 -8.74 -4.36 -17.40
N LEU A 297 -9.12 -4.77 -18.60
CA LEU A 297 -8.91 -4.00 -19.82
C LEU A 297 -9.54 -2.60 -19.72
N GLY A 298 -10.74 -2.47 -19.15
CA GLY A 298 -11.41 -1.18 -18.97
C GLY A 298 -10.65 -0.22 -18.06
N ALA A 299 -10.07 -0.73 -16.96
CA ALA A 299 -9.22 0.06 -16.06
C ALA A 299 -7.95 0.55 -16.77
N SER A 300 -7.30 -0.32 -17.53
CA SER A 300 -6.09 0.02 -18.29
C SER A 300 -6.37 0.97 -19.46
N LEU A 301 -7.51 0.82 -20.15
CA LEU A 301 -7.97 1.78 -21.15
C LEU A 301 -8.21 3.17 -20.53
N ASN A 302 -8.79 3.21 -19.32
CA ASN A 302 -8.97 4.48 -18.62
C ASN A 302 -7.64 5.14 -18.31
N ALA A 303 -6.68 4.38 -17.79
CA ALA A 303 -5.38 4.91 -17.35
C ALA A 303 -4.49 5.36 -18.52
N LEU A 304 -4.41 4.56 -19.60
CA LEU A 304 -3.52 4.85 -20.72
C LEU A 304 -4.13 5.77 -21.77
N ILE A 305 -5.46 5.79 -21.93
CA ILE A 305 -6.12 6.49 -23.02
C ILE A 305 -7.06 7.57 -22.51
N PHE A 306 -8.15 7.18 -21.82
CA PHE A 306 -9.25 8.12 -21.56
C PHE A 306 -8.88 9.25 -20.60
N ALA A 307 -8.01 8.99 -19.63
CA ALA A 307 -7.54 9.99 -18.66
C ALA A 307 -6.31 10.78 -19.13
N SER A 308 -5.58 10.30 -20.14
CA SER A 308 -4.25 10.83 -20.50
C SER A 308 -4.20 11.48 -21.89
N ALA A 309 -5.11 11.12 -22.79
CA ALA A 309 -5.03 11.52 -24.20
C ALA A 309 -5.14 13.05 -24.45
N LEU A 310 -5.58 13.83 -23.48
CA LEU A 310 -5.71 15.30 -23.55
C LEU A 310 -4.84 16.02 -22.52
N GLY A 311 -3.68 15.50 -22.19
CA GLY A 311 -2.75 16.14 -21.25
C GLY A 311 -3.26 16.24 -19.81
N GLY A 312 -4.39 15.60 -19.49
CA GLY A 312 -5.00 15.62 -18.14
C GLY A 312 -4.29 14.81 -17.08
N GLY A 313 -3.27 14.03 -17.47
CA GLY A 313 -2.55 13.12 -16.55
C GLY A 313 -1.41 13.76 -15.74
N ALA A 314 -1.11 15.04 -15.92
CA ALA A 314 0.02 15.70 -15.25
C ALA A 314 -0.14 15.82 -13.72
N GLY A 315 -1.35 15.72 -13.20
CA GLY A 315 -1.67 15.74 -11.76
C GLY A 315 -2.13 14.38 -11.20
N GLY A 316 -2.02 13.32 -12.00
CA GLY A 316 -2.42 11.97 -11.58
C GLY A 316 -1.41 11.37 -10.61
N MET A 317 -1.90 10.93 -9.46
CA MET A 317 -1.17 10.18 -8.45
C MET A 317 -0.53 8.93 -9.04
N ASP A 318 0.62 8.50 -8.51
CA ASP A 318 1.35 7.29 -8.92
C ASP A 318 0.45 6.06 -9.05
N ALA A 319 0.76 5.20 -10.02
CA ALA A 319 0.13 3.88 -10.15
C ALA A 319 0.51 2.93 -8.99
N ASP A 320 1.59 3.24 -8.26
CA ASP A 320 1.87 2.70 -6.91
C ASP A 320 0.64 2.81 -5.99
N ASP A 321 -0.40 3.45 -6.47
CA ASP A 321 -1.52 3.97 -5.74
C ASP A 321 -2.84 3.24 -5.96
N ARG A 322 -2.92 2.27 -6.86
CA ARG A 322 -4.17 1.53 -7.09
C ARG A 322 -4.01 0.08 -6.68
N ALA A 323 -4.56 -0.26 -5.51
CA ALA A 323 -4.80 -1.66 -5.17
C ALA A 323 -5.65 -2.30 -6.28
N SER A 324 -5.12 -3.33 -6.94
CA SER A 324 -5.85 -4.10 -7.94
C SER A 324 -7.05 -4.77 -7.30
N PRO A 325 -8.26 -4.69 -7.89
CA PRO A 325 -9.36 -5.53 -7.46
C PRO A 325 -9.07 -6.99 -7.84
N ALA A 326 -9.12 -7.87 -6.85
CA ALA A 326 -9.06 -9.31 -7.06
C ALA A 326 -10.20 -9.74 -8.00
N GLY A 327 -9.86 -10.45 -9.07
CA GLY A 327 -10.81 -10.98 -10.03
C GLY A 327 -11.78 -12.02 -9.41
N PRO A 328 -12.98 -12.16 -9.97
CA PRO A 328 -13.99 -13.06 -9.41
C PRO A 328 -13.68 -14.52 -9.72
N ALA A 329 -13.64 -15.35 -8.70
CA ALA A 329 -13.73 -16.80 -8.83
C ALA A 329 -15.18 -17.21 -9.12
N LYS A 330 -15.36 -18.10 -10.09
CA LYS A 330 -16.66 -18.66 -10.49
C LYS A 330 -17.34 -19.40 -9.35
N ALA A 331 -18.60 -19.06 -9.13
CA ALA A 331 -19.51 -19.75 -8.22
C ALA A 331 -19.97 -21.10 -8.80
N THR A 332 -19.92 -22.13 -7.98
CA THR A 332 -20.76 -23.32 -8.10
C THR A 332 -21.76 -23.33 -6.94
N ALA A 333 -23.00 -23.68 -7.26
CA ALA A 333 -24.17 -23.55 -6.42
C ALA A 333 -24.21 -24.54 -5.23
N PRO A 334 -25.02 -24.29 -4.20
CA PRO A 334 -24.93 -24.93 -2.90
C PRO A 334 -25.87 -26.14 -2.74
N THR A 335 -25.42 -27.08 -1.93
CA THR A 335 -26.29 -28.03 -1.25
C THR A 335 -26.19 -27.83 0.26
N THR A 336 -27.33 -27.64 0.87
CA THR A 336 -27.54 -27.52 2.32
C THR A 336 -27.49 -28.89 2.99
N PRO A 337 -26.91 -29.01 4.16
CA PRO A 337 -27.43 -29.91 5.17
C PRO A 337 -27.44 -29.33 6.61
N PRO A 338 -28.05 -30.07 7.53
CA PRO A 338 -28.64 -29.52 8.76
C PRO A 338 -27.66 -29.41 9.93
N ALA A 339 -28.09 -28.62 10.90
CA ALA A 339 -27.38 -28.38 12.17
C ALA A 339 -27.16 -29.67 12.95
N ASN A 340 -25.92 -29.94 13.34
CA ASN A 340 -25.60 -30.51 14.65
C ASN A 340 -24.11 -30.44 15.02
N ARG A 341 -23.85 -30.17 16.28
CA ARG A 341 -22.57 -30.18 17.05
C ARG A 341 -21.34 -29.76 16.30
N ALA A 342 -20.81 -28.60 16.71
CA ALA A 342 -19.62 -27.95 16.13
C ALA A 342 -18.45 -28.91 15.96
N ALA A 343 -18.29 -29.43 14.74
CA ALA A 343 -17.02 -29.95 14.30
C ALA A 343 -16.02 -28.78 14.30
N ARG A 344 -14.85 -28.96 14.93
CA ARG A 344 -13.76 -27.98 14.90
C ARG A 344 -13.50 -27.61 13.44
N ASP A 345 -13.41 -26.31 13.17
CA ASP A 345 -13.06 -25.85 11.84
C ASP A 345 -11.67 -26.39 11.46
N PRO A 346 -11.54 -27.11 10.34
CA PRO A 346 -10.27 -27.69 9.95
C PRO A 346 -9.20 -26.64 9.57
N VAL A 347 -9.57 -25.37 9.43
CA VAL A 347 -8.65 -24.28 9.03
C VAL A 347 -8.43 -23.27 10.15
N PHE A 348 -9.47 -22.90 10.90
CA PHE A 348 -9.39 -21.85 11.94
C PHE A 348 -9.45 -22.47 13.34
N ASP A 349 -8.31 -22.93 13.86
CA ASP A 349 -8.21 -23.36 15.26
C ASP A 349 -8.02 -22.16 16.18
N ARG A 350 -9.06 -21.78 16.92
CA ARG A 350 -9.05 -20.70 17.91
C ARG A 350 -8.40 -19.40 17.38
N PRO A 351 -8.94 -18.80 16.30
CA PRO A 351 -8.40 -17.57 15.73
C PRO A 351 -8.34 -16.47 16.79
N THR A 352 -7.27 -15.69 16.78
CA THR A 352 -7.00 -14.66 17.77
C THR A 352 -7.09 -13.28 17.11
N PHE A 353 -7.89 -12.39 17.71
CA PHE A 353 -8.10 -11.02 17.25
C PHE A 353 -7.52 -10.02 18.26
N ILE A 354 -6.62 -9.15 17.83
CA ILE A 354 -6.17 -8.01 18.63
C ILE A 354 -7.17 -6.88 18.43
N VAL A 355 -7.77 -6.44 19.53
CA VAL A 355 -8.77 -5.35 19.57
C VAL A 355 -8.29 -4.22 20.46
N SER A 356 -8.45 -2.99 20.01
CA SER A 356 -8.05 -1.79 20.75
C SER A 356 -8.70 -0.55 20.14
N SER A 357 -8.71 0.56 20.87
CA SER A 357 -8.94 1.87 20.26
C SER A 357 -7.86 2.14 19.21
N PRO A 358 -8.15 2.93 18.17
CA PRO A 358 -7.13 3.35 17.20
C PRO A 358 -5.94 4.01 17.90
N ARG A 359 -4.73 3.85 17.33
CA ARG A 359 -3.50 4.48 17.83
C ARG A 359 -3.02 4.00 19.20
N SER A 360 -3.53 2.87 19.68
CA SER A 360 -3.11 2.25 20.96
C SER A 360 -1.84 1.38 20.85
N GLY A 361 -1.20 1.29 19.69
CA GLY A 361 0.01 0.46 19.50
C GLY A 361 -0.28 -0.98 19.08
N SER A 362 -1.50 -1.28 18.62
CA SER A 362 -1.92 -2.63 18.21
C SER A 362 -1.10 -3.19 17.03
N THR A 363 -0.56 -2.34 16.17
CA THR A 363 0.36 -2.76 15.11
C THR A 363 1.66 -3.33 15.69
N LEU A 364 2.26 -2.66 16.68
CA LEU A 364 3.47 -3.14 17.34
C LEU A 364 3.25 -4.50 18.02
N LEU A 365 2.12 -4.64 18.72
CA LEU A 365 1.75 -5.92 19.35
C LEU A 365 1.54 -7.03 18.31
N PHE A 366 0.83 -6.71 17.22
CA PHE A 366 0.61 -7.65 16.11
C PHE A 366 1.93 -8.10 15.47
N GLU A 367 2.80 -7.17 15.10
CA GLU A 367 4.11 -7.47 14.49
C GLU A 367 5.02 -8.28 15.43
N THR A 368 4.88 -8.08 16.73
CA THR A 368 5.60 -8.87 17.71
C THR A 368 5.04 -10.28 17.79
N LEU A 369 3.73 -10.44 17.98
CA LEU A 369 3.08 -11.75 18.13
C LEU A 369 3.08 -12.58 16.85
N SER A 370 3.09 -11.96 15.67
CA SER A 370 3.13 -12.67 14.38
C SER A 370 4.40 -13.52 14.19
N LYS A 371 5.42 -13.28 15.00
CA LYS A 371 6.67 -14.09 15.05
C LYS A 371 6.49 -15.42 15.80
N ALA A 372 5.40 -15.60 16.53
CA ALA A 372 5.13 -16.82 17.28
C ALA A 372 4.92 -18.04 16.36
N PRO A 373 5.46 -19.21 16.73
CA PRO A 373 5.29 -20.42 15.92
C PRO A 373 3.83 -20.87 15.86
N GLY A 374 3.42 -21.38 14.72
CA GLY A 374 2.06 -21.90 14.49
C GLY A 374 0.99 -20.82 14.29
N LEU A 375 1.35 -19.54 14.28
CA LEU A 375 0.44 -18.46 13.87
C LEU A 375 0.51 -18.23 12.37
N ALA A 376 -0.66 -17.95 11.79
CA ALA A 376 -0.79 -17.43 10.42
C ALA A 376 -1.49 -16.08 10.46
N THR A 377 -1.09 -15.16 9.58
CA THR A 377 -1.65 -13.81 9.49
C THR A 377 -2.07 -13.50 8.06
N ILE A 378 -2.92 -12.50 7.88
CA ILE A 378 -3.21 -11.95 6.56
C ILE A 378 -2.21 -10.86 6.14
N GLY A 379 -1.15 -10.65 6.94
CA GLY A 379 -0.07 -9.71 6.66
C GLY A 379 -0.41 -8.22 6.84
N SER A 380 -1.67 -7.86 6.81
CA SER A 380 -2.18 -6.48 6.91
C SER A 380 -3.51 -6.43 7.68
N GLU A 381 -4.16 -5.26 7.69
CA GLU A 381 -5.51 -5.12 8.27
C GLU A 381 -6.59 -5.73 7.38
N SER A 382 -7.56 -6.40 7.99
CA SER A 382 -8.62 -7.14 7.28
C SER A 382 -9.75 -6.28 6.71
N HIS A 383 -9.74 -4.96 6.94
CA HIS A 383 -10.88 -4.11 6.57
C HIS A 383 -11.23 -4.19 5.07
N ALA A 384 -10.25 -4.24 4.18
CA ALA A 384 -10.50 -4.37 2.73
C ALA A 384 -11.14 -5.73 2.38
N LEU A 385 -10.67 -6.83 3.01
CA LEU A 385 -11.24 -8.17 2.81
C LEU A 385 -12.67 -8.27 3.32
N MET A 386 -12.96 -7.64 4.46
CA MET A 386 -14.29 -7.65 5.08
C MET A 386 -15.26 -6.72 4.34
N GLU A 387 -14.88 -5.47 4.10
CA GLU A 387 -15.78 -4.45 3.53
C GLU A 387 -16.08 -4.66 2.05
N ALA A 388 -15.33 -5.52 1.36
CA ALA A 388 -15.65 -6.00 0.01
C ALA A 388 -16.76 -7.09 -0.01
N ILE A 389 -17.20 -7.58 1.16
CA ILE A 389 -18.35 -8.50 1.24
C ILE A 389 -19.65 -7.67 1.18
N PRO A 390 -20.60 -8.01 0.29
CA PRO A 390 -21.88 -7.31 0.22
C PRO A 390 -22.58 -7.21 1.59
N GLY A 391 -23.03 -6.01 1.95
CA GLY A 391 -23.69 -5.73 3.23
C GLY A 391 -22.76 -5.45 4.42
N VAL A 392 -21.45 -5.61 4.29
CA VAL A 392 -20.50 -5.44 5.41
C VAL A 392 -19.95 -4.02 5.51
N SER A 393 -19.76 -3.32 4.39
CA SER A 393 -19.23 -1.95 4.40
C SER A 393 -20.22 -0.97 5.07
N PRO A 394 -19.74 0.11 5.72
CA PRO A 394 -20.62 1.17 6.22
C PRO A 394 -21.51 1.78 5.12
N ALA A 395 -20.99 1.92 3.89
CA ALA A 395 -21.77 2.41 2.75
C ALA A 395 -23.00 1.55 2.46
N ALA A 396 -22.91 0.23 2.56
CA ALA A 396 -24.04 -0.69 2.38
C ALA A 396 -25.05 -0.63 3.54
N ARG A 397 -24.73 0.05 4.64
CA ARG A 397 -25.52 0.19 5.85
C ARG A 397 -25.83 1.67 6.19
N ASN A 398 -26.11 2.47 5.15
CA ASN A 398 -26.46 3.89 5.25
C ASN A 398 -25.44 4.74 6.01
N TRP A 399 -24.16 4.35 5.97
CA TRP A 399 -23.08 5.04 6.67
C TRP A 399 -23.33 5.19 8.19
N ASP A 400 -23.98 4.19 8.79
CA ASP A 400 -24.25 4.23 10.23
C ASP A 400 -22.94 4.21 11.04
N SER A 401 -22.16 3.14 10.91
CA SER A 401 -20.85 3.00 11.59
C SER A 401 -20.08 1.75 11.12
N ASN A 402 -18.89 1.52 11.69
CA ASN A 402 -18.20 0.23 11.59
C ASN A 402 -18.77 -0.84 12.55
N ARG A 403 -19.74 -0.51 13.40
CA ARG A 403 -20.35 -1.47 14.34
C ARG A 403 -20.99 -2.63 13.59
N MET A 404 -20.68 -3.85 14.04
CA MET A 404 -21.35 -5.08 13.60
C MET A 404 -21.58 -5.98 14.81
N THR A 405 -22.76 -6.60 14.86
CA THR A 405 -23.19 -7.51 15.93
C THR A 405 -23.31 -8.95 15.38
N ALA A 406 -23.73 -9.88 16.19
CA ALA A 406 -23.98 -11.25 15.75
C ALA A 406 -25.09 -11.33 14.67
N ALA A 407 -25.97 -10.35 14.61
CA ALA A 407 -27.08 -10.32 13.64
C ALA A 407 -26.58 -10.22 12.19
N GLU A 408 -25.48 -9.52 11.94
CA GLU A 408 -24.88 -9.40 10.62
C GLU A 408 -24.05 -10.63 10.21
N ALA A 409 -23.78 -11.56 11.12
CA ALA A 409 -23.05 -12.80 10.85
C ALA A 409 -23.95 -13.85 10.18
N THR A 410 -24.57 -13.48 9.05
CA THR A 410 -25.37 -14.45 8.27
C THR A 410 -24.50 -15.56 7.69
N PRO A 411 -25.04 -16.75 7.43
CA PRO A 411 -24.27 -17.87 6.85
C PRO A 411 -23.50 -17.48 5.57
N ALA A 412 -24.09 -16.66 4.70
CA ALA A 412 -23.45 -16.21 3.47
C ALA A 412 -22.28 -15.26 3.75
N ILE A 413 -22.44 -14.30 4.65
CA ILE A 413 -21.37 -13.36 5.04
C ILE A 413 -20.24 -14.12 5.74
N VAL A 414 -20.57 -15.04 6.65
CA VAL A 414 -19.59 -15.87 7.36
C VAL A 414 -18.78 -16.75 6.39
N ALA A 415 -19.44 -17.41 5.46
CA ALA A 415 -18.77 -18.22 4.44
C ALA A 415 -17.79 -17.38 3.59
N ALA A 416 -18.26 -16.24 3.07
CA ALA A 416 -17.43 -15.33 2.28
C ALA A 416 -16.25 -14.75 3.09
N LEU A 417 -16.45 -14.41 4.35
CA LEU A 417 -15.40 -13.91 5.24
C LEU A 417 -14.32 -14.96 5.46
N ARG A 418 -14.73 -16.19 5.80
CA ARG A 418 -13.81 -17.31 6.08
C ARG A 418 -13.02 -17.70 4.84
N GLU A 419 -13.65 -17.75 3.68
CA GLU A 419 -12.98 -18.02 2.41
C GLU A 419 -11.91 -16.97 2.10
N ARG A 420 -12.24 -15.66 2.21
CA ARG A 420 -11.32 -14.56 1.96
C ARG A 420 -10.13 -14.57 2.94
N PHE A 421 -10.39 -14.80 4.21
CA PHE A 421 -9.33 -14.89 5.22
C PHE A 421 -8.42 -16.09 4.92
N ARG A 422 -8.99 -17.26 4.64
CA ARG A 422 -8.23 -18.47 4.28
C ARG A 422 -7.29 -18.23 3.09
N GLY A 423 -7.78 -17.60 2.03
CA GLY A 423 -6.98 -17.28 0.85
C GLY A 423 -5.84 -16.31 1.11
N ALA A 424 -6.03 -15.39 2.06
CA ALA A 424 -5.04 -14.37 2.43
C ALA A 424 -4.03 -14.84 3.49
N LEU A 425 -4.31 -15.92 4.25
CA LEU A 425 -3.43 -16.36 5.33
C LEU A 425 -2.07 -16.83 4.83
N ARG A 426 -1.04 -16.38 5.54
CA ARG A 426 0.35 -16.79 5.37
C ARG A 426 0.92 -17.16 6.74
N ASP A 427 1.81 -18.15 6.77
CA ASP A 427 2.56 -18.48 7.97
C ASP A 427 3.65 -17.44 8.24
N ARG A 428 4.42 -17.61 9.33
CA ARG A 428 5.49 -16.69 9.70
C ARG A 428 6.66 -16.62 8.69
N THR A 429 6.71 -17.54 7.72
CA THR A 429 7.70 -17.55 6.63
C THR A 429 7.15 -16.90 5.36
N GLY A 430 5.88 -16.48 5.36
CA GLY A 430 5.18 -15.94 4.19
C GLY A 430 4.59 -17.01 3.26
N ALA A 431 4.74 -18.30 3.59
CA ALA A 431 4.16 -19.37 2.79
C ALA A 431 2.64 -19.45 2.95
N ALA A 432 1.95 -19.84 1.87
CA ALA A 432 0.52 -20.10 1.94
C ALA A 432 0.23 -21.27 2.90
N ILE A 433 -0.84 -21.14 3.70
CA ILE A 433 -1.24 -22.20 4.62
C ILE A 433 -1.73 -23.43 3.86
N GLY A 434 -1.32 -24.61 4.34
CA GLY A 434 -1.83 -25.90 3.84
C GLY A 434 -3.23 -26.26 4.37
N ALA A 435 -3.57 -27.53 4.26
CA ALA A 435 -4.84 -28.08 4.76
C ALA A 435 -4.87 -28.27 6.30
N ASN A 436 -3.75 -28.10 6.99
CA ASN A 436 -3.65 -28.26 8.43
C ASN A 436 -4.32 -27.09 9.17
N PRO A 437 -4.98 -27.36 10.32
CA PRO A 437 -5.51 -26.30 11.16
C PRO A 437 -4.40 -25.33 11.60
N VAL A 438 -4.63 -24.02 11.41
CA VAL A 438 -3.72 -22.97 11.85
C VAL A 438 -4.43 -21.98 12.75
N ARG A 439 -3.70 -21.40 13.69
CA ARG A 439 -4.20 -20.27 14.45
C ARG A 439 -3.97 -18.99 13.64
N MET A 440 -5.06 -18.32 13.32
CA MET A 440 -5.00 -17.01 12.71
C MET A 440 -4.77 -15.96 13.80
N LEU A 441 -3.82 -15.05 13.56
CA LEU A 441 -3.70 -13.78 14.30
C LEU A 441 -4.13 -12.65 13.38
N GLU A 442 -5.09 -11.86 13.82
CA GLU A 442 -5.64 -10.74 13.05
C GLU A 442 -5.64 -9.46 13.90
N LYS A 443 -5.37 -8.31 13.27
CA LYS A 443 -5.44 -7.00 13.89
C LYS A 443 -5.98 -5.96 12.90
N THR A 444 -7.15 -5.44 13.20
CA THR A 444 -7.75 -4.30 12.51
C THR A 444 -8.44 -3.41 13.54
N PRO A 445 -8.11 -2.12 13.66
CA PRO A 445 -8.74 -1.23 14.67
C PRO A 445 -10.26 -1.20 14.59
N LYS A 446 -10.87 -1.28 13.40
CA LYS A 446 -12.32 -1.35 13.20
C LYS A 446 -12.96 -2.56 13.91
N ASN A 447 -12.20 -3.62 14.17
CA ASN A 447 -12.69 -4.84 14.83
C ASN A 447 -12.97 -4.64 16.31
N ALA A 448 -12.50 -3.55 16.92
CA ALA A 448 -12.96 -3.10 18.23
C ALA A 448 -14.49 -2.86 18.30
N LEU A 449 -15.13 -2.57 17.17
CA LEU A 449 -16.58 -2.41 17.06
C LEU A 449 -17.29 -3.66 16.50
N ARG A 450 -16.58 -4.79 16.32
CA ARG A 450 -17.09 -5.98 15.62
C ARG A 450 -16.94 -7.27 16.44
N ILE A 451 -16.67 -7.20 17.73
CA ILE A 451 -16.41 -8.37 18.58
C ILE A 451 -17.55 -9.41 18.50
N PRO A 452 -18.83 -9.06 18.67
CA PRO A 452 -19.92 -10.05 18.59
C PRO A 452 -20.09 -10.66 17.20
N PHE A 453 -19.83 -9.88 16.13
CA PHE A 453 -19.82 -10.38 14.76
C PHE A 453 -18.71 -11.42 14.56
N LEU A 454 -17.49 -11.10 15.01
CA LEU A 454 -16.34 -12.00 14.89
C LEU A 454 -16.52 -13.25 15.75
N ALA A 455 -17.08 -13.12 16.96
CA ALA A 455 -17.38 -14.26 17.82
C ALA A 455 -18.44 -15.20 17.22
N ALA A 456 -19.41 -14.65 16.49
CA ALA A 456 -20.41 -15.44 15.76
C ALA A 456 -19.82 -16.08 14.47
N ALA A 457 -18.97 -15.34 13.73
CA ALA A 457 -18.32 -15.86 12.53
C ALA A 457 -17.25 -16.92 12.84
N PHE A 458 -16.62 -16.84 14.00
CA PHE A 458 -15.58 -17.75 14.50
C PHE A 458 -15.91 -18.16 15.94
N PRO A 459 -16.74 -19.19 16.17
CA PRO A 459 -17.21 -19.57 17.50
C PRO A 459 -16.11 -19.88 18.51
N GLU A 460 -14.90 -20.25 18.07
CA GLU A 460 -13.74 -20.48 18.93
C GLU A 460 -12.78 -19.27 19.02
N ALA A 461 -13.15 -18.10 18.47
CA ALA A 461 -12.31 -16.91 18.47
C ALA A 461 -11.89 -16.49 19.87
N ARG A 462 -10.66 -16.05 20.00
CA ARG A 462 -10.09 -15.43 21.21
C ARG A 462 -9.72 -13.99 20.91
N PHE A 463 -9.74 -13.15 21.95
CA PHE A 463 -9.46 -11.73 21.78
C PHE A 463 -8.32 -11.30 22.71
N ILE A 464 -7.45 -10.43 22.19
CA ILE A 464 -6.44 -9.73 22.98
C ILE A 464 -6.83 -8.26 23.03
N TYR A 465 -7.20 -7.77 24.18
CA TYR A 465 -7.47 -6.35 24.42
C TYR A 465 -6.18 -5.62 24.75
N LEU A 466 -5.73 -4.76 23.84
CA LEU A 466 -4.61 -3.86 24.09
C LEU A 466 -5.14 -2.52 24.59
N HIS A 467 -4.85 -2.22 25.84
CA HIS A 467 -5.13 -0.92 26.46
C HIS A 467 -3.90 0.00 26.39
N ARG A 468 -4.14 1.27 26.11
CA ARG A 468 -3.15 2.36 26.19
C ARG A 468 -3.80 3.58 26.83
N ASP A 469 -3.05 4.31 27.65
CA ASP A 469 -3.53 5.53 28.30
C ASP A 469 -4.12 6.52 27.29
N PRO A 470 -5.26 7.18 27.62
CA PRO A 470 -5.98 8.03 26.67
C PRO A 470 -5.18 9.27 26.26
N GLN A 471 -4.43 9.93 27.15
CA GLN A 471 -3.73 11.17 26.81
C GLN A 471 -2.77 10.99 25.61
N PRO A 472 -1.81 10.03 25.62
CA PRO A 472 -0.95 9.80 24.46
C PRO A 472 -1.73 9.21 23.28
N THR A 473 -2.82 8.48 23.51
CA THR A 473 -3.66 7.95 22.43
C THR A 473 -4.42 9.04 21.71
N LEU A 474 -5.08 9.95 22.45
CA LEU A 474 -5.83 11.09 21.90
C LEU A 474 -4.90 12.04 21.13
N ALA A 475 -3.71 12.35 21.68
CA ALA A 475 -2.71 13.14 20.96
C ALA A 475 -2.32 12.50 19.61
N SER A 476 -2.08 11.18 19.61
CA SER A 476 -1.76 10.44 18.39
C SER A 476 -2.94 10.35 17.41
N MET A 477 -4.18 10.32 17.91
CA MET A 477 -5.38 10.39 17.07
C MET A 477 -5.55 11.77 16.44
N MET A 478 -5.37 12.86 17.19
CA MET A 478 -5.40 14.23 16.65
C MET A 478 -4.32 14.42 15.57
N GLU A 479 -3.11 13.92 15.81
CA GLU A 479 -2.03 13.94 14.81
C GLU A 479 -2.42 13.14 13.55
N ALA A 480 -2.99 11.96 13.71
CA ALA A 480 -3.45 11.13 12.59
C ALA A 480 -4.53 11.84 11.76
N TRP A 481 -5.49 12.49 12.40
CA TRP A 481 -6.50 13.31 11.72
C TRP A 481 -5.89 14.50 10.98
N SER A 482 -4.99 15.22 11.62
CA SER A 482 -4.35 16.43 11.04
C SER A 482 -3.38 16.10 9.91
N SER A 483 -2.75 14.91 9.94
CA SER A 483 -1.81 14.48 8.91
C SER A 483 -2.45 14.18 7.55
N GLY A 484 -3.76 13.94 7.53
CA GLY A 484 -4.46 13.46 6.33
C GLY A 484 -4.08 12.05 5.87
N GLY A 485 -3.15 11.38 6.57
CA GLY A 485 -2.67 10.04 6.20
C GLY A 485 -3.60 8.88 6.62
N PHE A 486 -4.63 9.16 7.41
CA PHE A 486 -5.55 8.14 7.94
C PHE A 486 -7.01 8.37 7.52
N ARG A 487 -7.21 8.98 6.36
CA ARG A 487 -8.54 9.23 5.78
C ARG A 487 -9.20 7.91 5.42
N THR A 488 -10.22 7.53 6.19
CA THR A 488 -10.94 6.27 5.96
C THR A 488 -12.18 6.48 5.11
N TYR A 489 -12.85 7.62 5.30
CA TYR A 489 -14.08 7.97 4.60
C TYR A 489 -14.03 9.44 4.12
N PRO A 490 -13.29 9.74 3.04
CA PRO A 490 -13.08 11.11 2.57
C PRO A 490 -14.35 11.77 2.03
N GLN A 491 -15.35 10.97 1.63
CA GLN A 491 -16.64 11.45 1.10
C GLN A 491 -17.80 10.93 1.97
N LEU A 492 -17.66 11.03 3.30
CA LEU A 492 -18.69 10.59 4.22
C LEU A 492 -19.94 11.47 4.06
N PRO A 493 -21.09 10.92 3.62
CA PRO A 493 -22.29 11.72 3.32
C PRO A 493 -22.82 12.47 4.55
N GLY A 494 -22.99 13.79 4.38
CA GLY A 494 -23.45 14.67 5.45
C GLY A 494 -22.38 15.12 6.43
N TRP A 495 -21.12 14.72 6.26
CA TRP A 495 -20.00 15.23 7.05
C TRP A 495 -19.43 16.50 6.41
N THR A 496 -19.26 17.55 7.20
CA THR A 496 -18.79 18.89 6.77
C THR A 496 -17.39 19.23 7.27
N GLY A 497 -16.81 18.39 8.16
CA GLY A 497 -15.48 18.57 8.73
C GLY A 497 -14.34 18.06 7.82
N PRO A 498 -13.12 17.99 8.35
CA PRO A 498 -12.00 17.33 7.67
C PRO A 498 -12.35 15.90 7.30
N ASP A 499 -11.76 15.35 6.23
CA ASP A 499 -12.02 13.98 5.81
C ASP A 499 -12.01 13.00 6.99
N TRP A 500 -13.10 12.21 7.14
CA TRP A 500 -13.24 11.34 8.30
C TRP A 500 -12.08 10.35 8.38
N SER A 501 -11.37 10.39 9.50
CA SER A 501 -10.18 9.58 9.75
C SER A 501 -10.43 8.49 10.77
N LEU A 502 -9.69 7.39 10.68
CA LEU A 502 -9.78 6.23 11.56
C LEU A 502 -11.13 5.49 11.42
N LEU A 503 -11.61 4.80 12.47
CA LEU A 503 -12.86 4.06 12.42
C LEU A 503 -14.11 4.97 12.52
N LEU A 504 -15.23 4.53 11.96
CA LEU A 504 -16.50 5.24 12.01
C LEU A 504 -17.33 4.72 13.18
N ILE A 505 -17.56 5.58 14.20
CA ILE A 505 -18.30 5.24 15.40
C ILE A 505 -19.81 5.42 15.22
N PRO A 506 -20.67 4.69 15.95
CA PRO A 506 -22.08 5.06 16.08
C PRO A 506 -22.23 6.49 16.65
N GLY A 507 -23.22 7.24 16.16
CA GLY A 507 -23.48 8.62 16.60
C GLY A 507 -22.52 9.68 16.04
N TRP A 508 -21.69 9.34 15.05
CA TRP A 508 -20.73 10.29 14.45
C TRP A 508 -21.38 11.58 13.91
N ARG A 509 -22.67 11.53 13.54
CA ARG A 509 -23.40 12.70 13.02
C ARG A 509 -23.58 13.80 14.05
N GLU A 510 -23.53 13.46 15.34
CA GLU A 510 -23.59 14.42 16.46
C GLU A 510 -22.28 15.21 16.62
N LEU A 511 -21.23 14.82 15.87
CA LEU A 511 -19.93 15.48 15.88
C LEU A 511 -19.74 16.46 14.72
N ILE A 512 -20.76 16.68 13.90
CA ILE A 512 -20.73 17.72 12.86
C ILE A 512 -20.46 19.06 13.55
N ASP A 513 -19.51 19.82 13.01
CA ASP A 513 -19.03 21.11 13.52
C ASP A 513 -18.34 21.06 14.92
N ALA A 514 -18.10 19.86 15.47
CA ALA A 514 -17.33 19.72 16.69
C ALA A 514 -15.83 19.97 16.47
N PRO A 515 -15.11 20.53 17.45
CA PRO A 515 -13.67 20.68 17.35
C PRO A 515 -12.96 19.32 17.39
N LEU A 516 -11.79 19.23 16.76
CA LEU A 516 -11.05 17.98 16.56
C LEU A 516 -10.79 17.20 17.87
N ASN A 517 -10.44 17.88 18.95
CA ASN A 517 -10.23 17.23 20.24
C ASN A 517 -11.49 16.52 20.74
N ARG A 518 -12.68 17.11 20.54
CA ARG A 518 -13.96 16.49 20.90
C ARG A 518 -14.29 15.30 19.98
N ILE A 519 -14.02 15.43 18.68
CA ILE A 519 -14.21 14.33 17.71
C ILE A 519 -13.37 13.11 18.14
N VAL A 520 -12.08 13.29 18.39
CA VAL A 520 -11.20 12.17 18.75
C VAL A 520 -11.49 11.61 20.14
N ALA A 521 -11.84 12.47 21.10
CA ALA A 521 -12.23 12.02 22.44
C ALA A 521 -13.51 11.16 22.41
N THR A 522 -14.52 11.59 21.64
CA THR A 522 -15.76 10.82 21.47
C THR A 522 -15.51 9.53 20.69
N GLN A 523 -14.66 9.58 19.66
CA GLN A 523 -14.27 8.40 18.89
C GLN A 523 -13.56 7.37 19.78
N TRP A 524 -12.63 7.82 20.65
CA TRP A 524 -11.94 6.95 21.60
C TRP A 524 -12.90 6.39 22.65
N ALA A 525 -13.69 7.23 23.31
CA ALA A 525 -14.60 6.84 24.39
C ALA A 525 -15.69 5.88 23.89
N THR A 526 -16.35 6.19 22.77
CA THR A 526 -17.38 5.32 22.18
C THR A 526 -16.79 3.97 21.77
N THR A 527 -15.61 3.97 21.16
CA THR A 527 -14.93 2.71 20.80
C THR A 527 -14.58 1.89 22.02
N THR A 528 -14.01 2.51 23.05
CA THR A 528 -13.59 1.84 24.28
C THR A 528 -14.82 1.29 25.02
N ARG A 529 -15.88 2.08 25.18
CA ARG A 529 -17.12 1.64 25.81
C ARG A 529 -17.71 0.40 25.15
N ILE A 530 -17.89 0.44 23.80
CA ILE A 530 -18.46 -0.68 23.05
C ILE A 530 -17.56 -1.92 23.17
N LEU A 531 -16.26 -1.74 23.07
CA LEU A 531 -15.28 -2.82 23.18
C LEU A 531 -15.35 -3.48 24.56
N LEU A 532 -15.39 -2.69 25.64
CA LEU A 532 -15.48 -3.21 27.02
C LEU A 532 -16.79 -3.93 27.26
N ASP A 533 -17.92 -3.38 26.79
CA ASP A 533 -19.24 -4.01 26.90
C ASP A 533 -19.27 -5.35 26.16
N ASP A 534 -18.71 -5.42 24.94
CA ASP A 534 -18.63 -6.63 24.15
C ASP A 534 -17.74 -7.71 24.79
N LEU A 535 -16.58 -7.31 25.35
CA LEU A 535 -15.69 -8.24 26.05
C LEU A 535 -16.32 -8.78 27.34
N ALA A 536 -17.02 -7.92 28.08
CA ALA A 536 -17.74 -8.34 29.30
C ALA A 536 -18.86 -9.36 29.01
N ALA A 537 -19.44 -9.32 27.81
CA ALA A 537 -20.44 -10.29 27.35
C ALA A 537 -19.85 -11.66 26.92
N LEU A 538 -18.54 -11.74 26.74
CA LEU A 538 -17.85 -13.00 26.41
C LEU A 538 -17.45 -13.78 27.68
N PRO A 539 -17.34 -15.13 27.59
CA PRO A 539 -16.71 -15.91 28.64
C PRO A 539 -15.30 -15.41 28.95
N SER A 540 -14.91 -15.38 30.23
CA SER A 540 -13.63 -14.81 30.68
C SER A 540 -12.39 -15.53 30.15
N ASP A 541 -12.52 -16.78 29.70
CA ASP A 541 -11.44 -17.54 29.05
C ASP A 541 -11.24 -17.19 27.57
N ARG A 542 -12.19 -16.44 26.97
CA ARG A 542 -12.16 -16.07 25.56
C ARG A 542 -11.30 -14.84 25.27
N TRP A 543 -10.86 -14.10 26.27
CA TRP A 543 -10.04 -12.93 26.04
C TRP A 543 -9.00 -12.69 27.14
N ARG A 544 -7.97 -11.92 26.79
CA ARG A 544 -6.93 -11.46 27.71
C ARG A 544 -6.62 -10.00 27.42
N SER A 545 -6.11 -9.30 28.45
CA SER A 545 -5.67 -7.91 28.32
C SER A 545 -4.14 -7.79 28.39
N ILE A 546 -3.64 -6.73 27.78
CA ILE A 546 -2.24 -6.27 27.90
C ILE A 546 -2.23 -4.75 27.89
N ARG A 547 -1.44 -4.14 28.79
CA ARG A 547 -1.20 -2.69 28.80
C ARG A 547 -0.04 -2.36 27.87
N TYR A 548 -0.24 -1.35 27.02
CA TYR A 548 0.80 -0.88 26.10
C TYR A 548 2.07 -0.42 26.83
N GLU A 549 1.89 0.33 27.94
CA GLU A 549 2.99 0.86 28.75
C GLU A 549 3.84 -0.27 29.37
N ALA A 550 3.21 -1.31 29.90
CA ALA A 550 3.88 -2.49 30.42
C ALA A 550 4.60 -3.26 29.31
N PHE A 551 3.94 -3.41 28.16
CA PHE A 551 4.50 -4.11 26.99
C PHE A 551 5.76 -3.43 26.45
N ILE A 552 5.82 -2.10 26.36
CA ILE A 552 7.01 -1.41 25.89
C ILE A 552 8.11 -1.32 26.96
N ALA A 553 7.75 -1.33 28.26
CA ALA A 553 8.72 -1.30 29.35
C ALA A 553 9.39 -2.64 29.57
N ALA A 554 8.69 -3.75 29.36
CA ALA A 554 9.19 -5.11 29.56
C ALA A 554 8.68 -6.07 28.46
N PRO A 555 9.16 -5.95 27.20
CA PRO A 555 8.59 -6.66 26.06
C PRO A 555 8.59 -8.18 26.22
N GLN A 556 9.74 -8.77 26.59
CA GLN A 556 9.88 -10.21 26.68
C GLN A 556 8.98 -10.84 27.76
N PRO A 557 8.97 -10.36 29.03
CA PRO A 557 8.07 -10.88 30.05
C PRO A 557 6.59 -10.76 29.67
N GLU A 558 6.17 -9.59 29.15
CA GLU A 558 4.76 -9.35 28.82
C GLU A 558 4.29 -10.23 27.66
N ILE A 559 5.08 -10.41 26.61
CA ILE A 559 4.74 -11.31 25.50
C ILE A 559 4.73 -12.76 25.95
N SER A 560 5.71 -13.19 26.76
CA SER A 560 5.74 -14.56 27.28
C SER A 560 4.51 -14.86 28.13
N ARG A 561 4.11 -13.94 29.04
CA ARG A 561 2.90 -14.04 29.85
C ARG A 561 1.63 -14.10 28.99
N LEU A 562 1.54 -13.24 27.98
CA LEU A 562 0.40 -13.21 27.08
C LEU A 562 0.30 -14.48 26.25
N CYS A 563 1.40 -14.96 25.67
CA CYS A 563 1.44 -16.20 24.88
C CYS A 563 1.02 -17.40 25.74
N GLN A 564 1.54 -17.51 26.96
CA GLN A 564 1.13 -18.56 27.90
C GLN A 564 -0.39 -18.49 28.19
N ALA A 565 -0.93 -17.29 28.48
CA ALA A 565 -2.34 -17.11 28.79
C ALA A 565 -3.26 -17.35 27.59
N MET A 566 -2.75 -17.21 26.37
CA MET A 566 -3.47 -17.43 25.11
C MET A 566 -3.20 -18.82 24.54
N ASP A 567 -2.40 -19.67 25.21
CA ASP A 567 -1.97 -20.98 24.72
C ASP A 567 -1.29 -20.88 23.34
N LEU A 568 -0.37 -19.92 23.20
CA LEU A 568 0.47 -19.71 22.01
C LEU A 568 1.89 -20.11 22.32
N GLY A 569 2.58 -20.73 21.37
CA GLY A 569 4.01 -20.95 21.44
C GLY A 569 4.77 -19.61 21.38
N TRP A 570 5.95 -19.55 22.04
CA TRP A 570 6.84 -18.41 21.90
C TRP A 570 8.29 -18.89 21.89
N ASP A 571 9.00 -18.65 20.77
CA ASP A 571 10.38 -19.11 20.54
C ASP A 571 11.37 -17.97 20.19
N ALA A 572 10.90 -16.71 20.23
CA ALA A 572 11.74 -15.56 19.90
C ALA A 572 12.26 -14.86 21.16
N GLN A 573 13.43 -14.21 21.04
CA GLN A 573 13.99 -13.33 22.05
C GLN A 573 13.79 -11.88 21.63
N LEU A 574 13.17 -11.08 22.49
CA LEU A 574 12.96 -9.66 22.29
C LEU A 574 14.06 -8.85 22.98
N GLY A 575 14.53 -7.80 22.34
CA GLY A 575 15.44 -6.83 22.95
C GLY A 575 14.74 -5.98 24.02
N ALA A 576 15.54 -5.20 24.76
CA ALA A 576 15.02 -4.25 25.75
C ALA A 576 14.15 -3.15 25.12
N SER A 577 14.33 -2.86 23.81
CA SER A 577 13.50 -1.95 23.02
C SER A 577 12.95 -2.68 21.81
N LEU A 578 11.69 -2.40 21.50
CA LEU A 578 11.02 -2.92 20.31
C LEU A 578 11.28 -2.03 19.10
N PRO A 579 11.29 -2.56 17.87
CA PRO A 579 11.36 -1.75 16.65
C PRO A 579 10.14 -0.84 16.54
N MET A 580 10.26 0.24 15.76
CA MET A 580 9.11 1.11 15.48
C MET A 580 8.07 0.35 14.66
N ALA A 581 6.79 0.45 15.06
CA ALA A 581 5.69 -0.14 14.32
C ALA A 581 5.41 0.61 13.00
N ARG A 582 4.92 -0.10 11.99
CA ARG A 582 4.65 0.38 10.61
C ARG A 582 3.81 1.66 10.51
N HIS A 583 2.92 1.91 11.46
CA HIS A 583 1.99 3.06 11.44
C HIS A 583 2.36 4.17 12.42
N THR A 584 3.63 4.27 12.81
CA THR A 584 4.12 5.33 13.69
C THR A 584 4.30 6.63 12.90
N VAL A 585 3.48 7.65 13.18
CA VAL A 585 3.49 8.95 12.48
C VAL A 585 4.77 9.73 12.80
N SER A 586 5.30 9.57 14.01
CA SER A 586 6.51 10.26 14.48
C SER A 586 7.18 9.43 15.55
N ALA A 587 8.48 9.62 15.75
CA ALA A 587 9.26 8.87 16.74
C ALA A 587 8.55 8.81 18.11
N PRO A 588 8.43 7.62 18.73
CA PRO A 588 7.79 7.46 20.02
C PRO A 588 8.49 8.33 21.07
N ASN A 589 7.73 9.22 21.67
CA ASN A 589 8.16 10.04 22.80
C ASN A 589 7.03 10.00 23.84
N PRO A 590 7.27 9.49 25.06
CA PRO A 590 6.25 9.37 26.11
C PRO A 590 5.66 10.73 26.51
N ASP A 591 6.38 11.83 26.32
CA ASP A 591 5.96 13.19 26.69
C ASP A 591 5.35 13.98 25.53
N LYS A 592 5.33 13.43 24.32
CA LYS A 592 4.83 14.13 23.13
C LYS A 592 3.40 14.67 23.28
N TRP A 593 2.54 13.96 23.98
CA TRP A 593 1.14 14.34 24.22
C TRP A 593 1.02 15.66 24.99
N ARG A 594 2.07 16.07 25.76
CA ARG A 594 2.08 17.31 26.53
C ARG A 594 1.90 18.57 25.67
N ALA A 595 2.30 18.51 24.42
CA ALA A 595 2.05 19.59 23.45
C ALA A 595 0.55 19.82 23.20
N SER A 596 -0.29 18.80 23.41
CA SER A 596 -1.75 18.84 23.26
C SER A 596 -2.49 18.74 24.59
N ALA A 597 -1.79 18.85 25.73
CA ALA A 597 -2.34 18.58 27.06
C ALA A 597 -3.59 19.42 27.37
N ALA A 598 -3.55 20.73 27.06
CA ALA A 598 -4.69 21.62 27.30
C ALA A 598 -5.93 21.22 26.48
N ALA A 599 -5.75 20.83 25.20
CA ALA A 599 -6.83 20.40 24.34
C ALA A 599 -7.43 19.05 24.78
N ILE A 600 -6.60 18.15 25.33
CA ILE A 600 -7.02 16.84 25.84
C ILE A 600 -7.75 16.99 27.19
N GLU A 601 -7.25 17.85 28.07
CA GLU A 601 -7.88 18.11 29.38
C GLU A 601 -9.25 18.79 29.23
N ALA A 602 -9.40 19.69 28.26
CA ALA A 602 -10.68 20.35 27.97
C ALA A 602 -11.82 19.36 27.63
N VAL A 603 -11.49 18.15 27.14
CA VAL A 603 -12.45 17.10 26.79
C VAL A 603 -12.43 15.90 27.75
N ARG A 604 -11.77 16.05 28.92
CA ARG A 604 -11.68 14.99 29.92
C ARG A 604 -13.03 14.38 30.32
N PRO A 605 -14.12 15.16 30.52
CA PRO A 605 -15.42 14.60 30.86
C PRO A 605 -15.96 13.60 29.81
N VAL A 606 -15.47 13.63 28.57
CA VAL A 606 -15.91 12.73 27.49
C VAL A 606 -15.29 11.34 27.64
N TRP A 607 -14.06 11.22 28.16
CA TRP A 607 -13.30 9.98 28.13
C TRP A 607 -12.92 9.39 29.50
N ALA A 608 -13.02 10.18 30.60
CA ALA A 608 -12.50 9.76 31.90
C ALA A 608 -13.21 8.51 32.47
N ALA A 609 -14.53 8.42 32.34
CA ALA A 609 -15.29 7.28 32.85
C ALA A 609 -14.88 5.96 32.15
N GLU A 610 -14.63 6.00 30.84
CA GLU A 610 -14.21 4.82 30.09
C GLU A 610 -12.74 4.43 30.36
N GLN A 611 -11.90 5.39 30.71
CA GLN A 611 -10.56 5.13 31.25
C GLN A 611 -10.64 4.35 32.56
N ASP A 612 -11.43 4.81 33.50
CA ASP A 612 -11.54 4.15 34.80
C ASP A 612 -12.07 2.72 34.66
N ARG A 613 -13.05 2.51 33.78
CA ARG A 613 -13.55 1.18 33.41
C ARG A 613 -12.47 0.30 32.79
N ALA A 614 -11.71 0.85 31.85
CA ALA A 614 -10.63 0.10 31.18
C ALA A 614 -9.53 -0.30 32.18
N LEU A 615 -9.11 0.61 33.06
CA LEU A 615 -8.11 0.33 34.08
C LEU A 615 -8.57 -0.74 35.08
N ALA A 616 -9.83 -0.72 35.49
CA ALA A 616 -10.40 -1.76 36.37
C ALA A 616 -10.38 -3.16 35.73
N LEU A 617 -10.35 -3.23 34.38
CA LEU A 617 -10.35 -4.50 33.64
C LEU A 617 -8.94 -5.03 33.34
N VAL A 618 -7.93 -4.15 33.21
CA VAL A 618 -6.55 -4.51 32.84
C VAL A 618 -5.57 -4.46 34.01
N GLY A 619 -6.01 -4.03 35.16
CA GLY A 619 -5.25 -3.90 36.44
C GLY A 619 -5.13 -5.19 37.20
#